data_1d7921da334ee19ced4c646208caf40e
#
_entry.id   1d7921da334ee19ced4c646208caf40e
#
_cell.length_a   1.000
_cell.length_b   1.000
_cell.length_c   1.000
_cell.angle_alpha   90.00
_cell.angle_beta   90.00
_cell.angle_gamma   90.00
#
_symmetry.space_group_name_H-M   'P 1'
#
loop_
_entity.id
_entity.type
_entity.pdbx_description
1 polymer ?
#
loop_
_entity_poly.entity_id
_entity_poly.type
_entity_poly.pdbx_seq_one_letter_code
_entity_poly.pdbx_strand_id
1 'polypeptide(L)'
;VVYPLIEESEKLDYKDLMDGYESMQRSFPAPEYQISIVHGRMKPEAKEFEMQRFQKKETQLLIATTVIEVGVNIPNASVMLIESAERFGLSQLHQLRGRVGRGNAQSYCVLMSGNKLSAESRTRLDTMVRTHDGFEIAEVDLRLRGPGDLMGTQQSGALQLKIANLVKDQEVLFLARNWAESIVNKDPDLQWPEHQSLKTTY
;
A
#
# COMPACT_ATOMS: atom_id res chain seq x y z
N VAL A 1 -10.16 -6.46 -11.08
CA VAL A 1 -10.94 -6.01 -9.91
C VAL A 1 -10.28 -6.59 -8.67
N VAL A 2 -10.07 -5.77 -7.64
CA VAL A 2 -9.42 -6.17 -6.39
C VAL A 2 -10.40 -6.02 -5.23
N TYR A 3 -10.57 -7.09 -4.48
CA TYR A 3 -11.39 -7.14 -3.26
C TYR A 3 -10.49 -7.11 -2.02
N PRO A 4 -10.90 -6.43 -0.92
CA PRO A 4 -10.13 -6.44 0.32
C PRO A 4 -10.13 -7.83 0.95
N LEU A 5 -9.06 -8.15 1.69
CA LEU A 5 -9.04 -9.24 2.65
C LEU A 5 -9.52 -8.70 4.00
N ILE A 6 -10.48 -9.39 4.60
CA ILE A 6 -10.93 -9.14 5.96
C ILE A 6 -10.22 -10.15 6.86
N GLU A 7 -9.22 -9.72 7.62
CA GLU A 7 -8.38 -10.60 8.44
C GLU A 7 -9.18 -11.49 9.40
N GLU A 8 -10.38 -11.05 9.81
CA GLU A 8 -11.23 -11.76 10.75
C GLU A 8 -12.17 -12.81 10.11
N SER A 9 -12.29 -12.88 8.77
CA SER A 9 -13.22 -13.79 8.12
C SER A 9 -12.89 -14.18 6.68
N GLU A 10 -11.94 -15.10 6.53
CA GLU A 10 -11.65 -15.70 5.22
C GLU A 10 -12.87 -16.27 4.46
N LYS A 11 -13.95 -16.62 5.18
CA LYS A 11 -15.18 -17.10 4.55
C LYS A 11 -15.99 -15.97 3.92
N LEU A 12 -16.02 -14.80 4.55
CA LEU A 12 -16.70 -13.61 4.00
C LEU A 12 -15.93 -13.08 2.79
N ASP A 13 -14.61 -13.00 2.85
CA ASP A 13 -13.77 -12.57 1.72
C ASP A 13 -13.99 -13.42 0.47
N TYR A 14 -14.07 -14.73 0.67
CA TYR A 14 -14.34 -15.64 -0.44
C TYR A 14 -15.75 -15.46 -0.99
N LYS A 15 -16.74 -15.21 -0.13
CA LYS A 15 -18.10 -14.95 -0.55
C LYS A 15 -18.19 -13.66 -1.34
N ASP A 16 -17.62 -12.57 -0.83
CA ASP A 16 -17.63 -11.26 -1.50
C ASP A 16 -16.93 -11.34 -2.88
N LEU A 17 -15.83 -12.10 -2.97
CA LEU A 17 -15.14 -12.38 -4.21
C LEU A 17 -16.03 -13.13 -5.21
N MET A 18 -16.76 -14.15 -4.74
CA MET A 18 -17.65 -14.96 -5.59
C MET A 18 -18.90 -14.20 -6.02
N ASP A 19 -19.50 -13.41 -5.14
CA ASP A 19 -20.61 -12.52 -5.47
C ASP A 19 -20.19 -11.49 -6.54
N GLY A 20 -18.97 -10.96 -6.40
CA GLY A 20 -18.35 -10.09 -7.40
C GLY A 20 -18.10 -10.79 -8.74
N TYR A 21 -17.59 -12.03 -8.72
CA TYR A 21 -17.41 -12.83 -9.92
C TYR A 21 -18.73 -13.05 -10.68
N GLU A 22 -19.77 -13.46 -9.97
CA GLU A 22 -21.10 -13.65 -10.58
C GLU A 22 -21.66 -12.34 -11.16
N SER A 23 -21.46 -11.22 -10.48
CA SER A 23 -21.85 -9.91 -11.00
C SER A 23 -21.10 -9.54 -12.28
N MET A 24 -19.79 -9.80 -12.31
CA MET A 24 -18.97 -9.56 -13.51
C MET A 24 -19.36 -10.51 -14.67
N GLN A 25 -19.65 -11.77 -14.39
CA GLN A 25 -20.12 -12.71 -15.42
C GLN A 25 -21.45 -12.27 -16.06
N ARG A 26 -22.35 -11.67 -15.27
CA ARG A 26 -23.61 -11.12 -15.82
C ARG A 26 -23.37 -9.90 -16.71
N SER A 27 -22.41 -9.07 -16.35
CA SER A 27 -22.08 -7.84 -17.10
C SER A 27 -21.18 -8.10 -18.31
N PHE A 28 -20.33 -9.12 -18.22
CA PHE A 28 -19.34 -9.53 -19.23
C PHE A 28 -19.48 -11.03 -19.51
N PRO A 29 -20.50 -11.43 -20.27
CA PRO A 29 -20.82 -12.83 -20.48
C PRO A 29 -19.83 -13.54 -21.40
N ALA A 30 -19.63 -14.85 -21.15
CA ALA A 30 -18.93 -15.73 -22.07
C ALA A 30 -19.78 -15.97 -23.34
N PRO A 31 -19.20 -16.25 -24.51
CA PRO A 31 -17.76 -16.46 -24.74
C PRO A 31 -16.95 -15.18 -25.01
N GLU A 32 -17.62 -14.02 -25.10
CA GLU A 32 -17.00 -12.75 -25.48
C GLU A 32 -15.96 -12.29 -24.46
N TYR A 33 -16.26 -12.52 -23.18
CA TYR A 33 -15.36 -12.19 -22.08
C TYR A 33 -15.06 -13.41 -21.22
N GLN A 34 -13.78 -13.59 -20.92
CA GLN A 34 -13.28 -14.64 -20.04
C GLN A 34 -12.74 -13.98 -18.77
N ILE A 35 -13.00 -14.60 -17.62
CA ILE A 35 -12.63 -14.08 -16.30
C ILE A 35 -11.69 -15.06 -15.61
N SER A 36 -10.54 -14.57 -15.17
CA SER A 36 -9.64 -15.26 -14.24
C SER A 36 -9.92 -14.85 -12.80
N ILE A 37 -9.80 -15.79 -11.88
CA ILE A 37 -9.94 -15.54 -10.43
C ILE A 37 -8.64 -15.95 -9.74
N VAL A 38 -8.16 -15.08 -8.82
CA VAL A 38 -6.99 -15.37 -7.99
C VAL A 38 -7.26 -14.97 -6.53
N HIS A 39 -7.13 -15.93 -5.63
CA HIS A 39 -7.35 -15.69 -4.19
C HIS A 39 -6.40 -16.51 -3.30
N GLY A 40 -6.33 -16.16 -2.01
CA GLY A 40 -5.39 -16.72 -1.04
C GLY A 40 -5.42 -18.24 -0.91
N ARG A 41 -6.61 -18.86 -1.04
CA ARG A 41 -6.81 -20.31 -0.87
C ARG A 41 -6.36 -21.16 -2.05
N MET A 42 -6.06 -20.55 -3.18
CA MET A 42 -5.59 -21.29 -4.35
C MET A 42 -4.17 -21.79 -4.12
N LYS A 43 -3.89 -22.98 -4.65
CA LYS A 43 -2.52 -23.50 -4.72
C LYS A 43 -1.65 -22.62 -5.60
N PRO A 44 -0.35 -22.48 -5.33
CA PRO A 44 0.54 -21.61 -6.11
C PRO A 44 0.46 -21.84 -7.61
N GLU A 45 0.41 -23.10 -8.04
CA GLU A 45 0.37 -23.47 -9.45
C GLU A 45 -0.94 -23.00 -10.14
N ALA A 46 -2.06 -23.06 -9.41
CA ALA A 46 -3.35 -22.59 -9.92
C ALA A 46 -3.39 -21.05 -10.00
N LYS A 47 -2.79 -20.35 -9.04
CA LYS A 47 -2.64 -18.88 -9.10
C LYS A 47 -1.81 -18.47 -10.30
N GLU A 48 -0.68 -19.13 -10.50
CA GLU A 48 0.22 -18.85 -11.62
C GLU A 48 -0.47 -19.11 -12.95
N PHE A 49 -1.19 -20.22 -13.08
CA PHE A 49 -1.97 -20.55 -14.29
C PHE A 49 -2.97 -19.44 -14.65
N GLU A 50 -3.81 -19.00 -13.71
CA GLU A 50 -4.79 -17.95 -13.94
C GLU A 50 -4.13 -16.59 -14.25
N MET A 51 -3.01 -16.29 -13.59
CA MET A 51 -2.23 -15.08 -13.89
C MET A 51 -1.64 -15.11 -15.30
N GLN A 52 -1.13 -16.27 -15.75
CA GLN A 52 -0.58 -16.42 -17.09
C GLN A 52 -1.68 -16.28 -18.17
N ARG A 53 -2.87 -16.82 -17.94
CA ARG A 53 -4.02 -16.62 -18.83
C ARG A 53 -4.34 -15.15 -19.02
N PHE A 54 -4.37 -14.39 -17.93
CA PHE A 54 -4.61 -12.95 -17.98
C PHE A 54 -3.46 -12.20 -18.69
N GLN A 55 -2.21 -12.54 -18.42
CA GLN A 55 -1.06 -11.95 -19.11
C GLN A 55 -1.05 -12.23 -20.61
N LYS A 56 -1.45 -13.44 -21.02
CA LYS A 56 -1.56 -13.84 -22.43
C LYS A 56 -2.81 -13.30 -23.12
N LYS A 57 -3.65 -12.53 -22.39
CA LYS A 57 -4.94 -11.99 -22.87
C LYS A 57 -5.98 -13.07 -23.22
N GLU A 58 -5.81 -14.27 -22.71
CA GLU A 58 -6.80 -15.34 -22.82
C GLU A 58 -8.04 -15.01 -21.98
N THR A 59 -7.84 -14.24 -20.90
CA THR A 59 -8.92 -13.66 -20.09
C THR A 59 -8.80 -12.14 -20.11
N GLN A 60 -9.93 -11.45 -20.15
CA GLN A 60 -10.02 -10.00 -20.25
C GLN A 60 -10.16 -9.35 -18.87
N LEU A 61 -10.70 -10.11 -17.92
CA LEU A 61 -10.87 -9.66 -16.54
C LEU A 61 -10.11 -10.57 -15.57
N LEU A 62 -9.50 -9.96 -14.60
CA LEU A 62 -8.89 -10.63 -13.45
C LEU A 62 -9.58 -10.14 -12.18
N ILE A 63 -10.17 -11.06 -11.43
CA ILE A 63 -10.75 -10.80 -10.12
C ILE A 63 -9.84 -11.41 -9.06
N ALA A 64 -9.44 -10.60 -8.08
CA ALA A 64 -8.52 -11.09 -7.07
C ALA A 64 -8.80 -10.48 -5.70
N THR A 65 -8.43 -11.21 -4.65
CA THR A 65 -8.20 -10.62 -3.34
C THR A 65 -6.81 -9.99 -3.29
N THR A 66 -6.49 -9.23 -2.23
CA THR A 66 -5.21 -8.52 -2.05
C THR A 66 -3.94 -9.39 -2.12
N VAL A 67 -4.10 -10.69 -2.32
CA VAL A 67 -3.00 -11.68 -2.46
C VAL A 67 -2.22 -11.52 -3.78
N ILE A 68 -2.55 -10.51 -4.61
CA ILE A 68 -1.66 -10.15 -5.74
C ILE A 68 -0.41 -9.49 -5.15
N GLU A 69 0.36 -10.32 -4.45
CA GLU A 69 1.56 -9.89 -3.77
C GLU A 69 2.64 -9.42 -4.74
N VAL A 70 3.49 -8.62 -4.17
CA VAL A 70 4.77 -8.13 -4.62
C VAL A 70 5.40 -9.03 -5.69
N GLY A 71 5.57 -8.49 -6.90
CA GLY A 71 6.37 -9.13 -7.95
C GLY A 71 5.64 -9.46 -9.25
N VAL A 72 4.32 -9.51 -9.28
CA VAL A 72 3.59 -9.78 -10.53
C VAL A 72 3.47 -8.49 -11.35
N ASN A 73 4.20 -8.44 -12.44
CA ASN A 73 4.06 -7.37 -13.42
C ASN A 73 2.95 -7.74 -14.41
N ILE A 74 1.93 -6.88 -14.54
CA ILE A 74 0.81 -7.08 -15.45
C ILE A 74 0.77 -5.92 -16.45
N PRO A 75 1.65 -5.91 -17.45
CA PRO A 75 1.80 -4.75 -18.35
C PRO A 75 0.57 -4.47 -19.21
N ASN A 76 -0.29 -5.46 -19.41
CA ASN A 76 -1.54 -5.34 -20.17
C ASN A 76 -2.75 -4.89 -19.33
N ALA A 77 -2.62 -4.75 -18.03
CA ALA A 77 -3.70 -4.21 -17.20
C ALA A 77 -3.76 -2.68 -17.36
N SER A 78 -4.82 -2.20 -18.00
CA SER A 78 -5.07 -0.77 -18.21
C SER A 78 -6.06 -0.18 -17.21
N VAL A 79 -6.92 -0.99 -16.62
CA VAL A 79 -7.90 -0.55 -15.62
C VAL A 79 -7.79 -1.42 -14.38
N MET A 80 -7.69 -0.77 -13.23
CA MET A 80 -7.82 -1.41 -11.92
C MET A 80 -9.03 -0.82 -11.21
N LEU A 81 -9.88 -1.69 -10.71
CA LEU A 81 -11.01 -1.33 -9.87
C LEU A 81 -10.77 -1.95 -8.49
N ILE A 82 -10.77 -1.12 -7.46
CA ILE A 82 -10.55 -1.53 -6.06
C ILE A 82 -11.88 -1.38 -5.33
N GLU A 83 -12.47 -2.51 -4.98
CA GLU A 83 -13.73 -2.57 -4.22
C GLU A 83 -13.50 -2.31 -2.74
N SER A 84 -14.44 -1.60 -2.12
CA SER A 84 -14.37 -1.22 -0.69
C SER A 84 -13.01 -0.61 -0.33
N ALA A 85 -12.57 0.36 -1.14
CA ALA A 85 -11.24 0.95 -1.04
C ALA A 85 -10.96 1.60 0.34
N GLU A 86 -12.00 1.97 1.08
CA GLU A 86 -11.91 2.49 2.45
C GLU A 86 -11.34 1.48 3.45
N ARG A 87 -11.34 0.19 3.11
CA ARG A 87 -10.80 -0.89 3.97
C ARG A 87 -9.30 -1.09 3.80
N PHE A 88 -8.71 -0.46 2.79
CA PHE A 88 -7.27 -0.55 2.54
C PHE A 88 -6.51 0.56 3.25
N GLY A 89 -5.30 0.26 3.68
CA GLY A 89 -4.34 1.27 4.09
C GLY A 89 -3.80 2.07 2.89
N LEU A 90 -3.31 3.30 3.14
CA LEU A 90 -2.74 4.16 2.08
C LEU A 90 -1.58 3.49 1.34
N SER A 91 -0.68 2.83 2.07
CA SER A 91 0.45 2.12 1.48
C SER A 91 0.00 0.97 0.56
N GLN A 92 -1.06 0.23 0.94
CA GLN A 92 -1.63 -0.84 0.12
C GLN A 92 -2.25 -0.28 -1.16
N LEU A 93 -3.07 0.79 -1.06
CA LEU A 93 -3.66 1.45 -2.21
C LEU A 93 -2.58 1.98 -3.17
N HIS A 94 -1.51 2.56 -2.65
CA HIS A 94 -0.39 3.04 -3.45
C HIS A 94 0.32 1.89 -4.18
N GLN A 95 0.56 0.78 -3.51
CA GLN A 95 1.15 -0.42 -4.12
C GLN A 95 0.25 -1.00 -5.22
N LEU A 96 -1.06 -1.12 -4.96
CA LEU A 96 -2.03 -1.59 -5.95
C LEU A 96 -2.07 -0.67 -7.17
N ARG A 97 -2.20 0.65 -6.97
CA ARG A 97 -2.16 1.62 -8.06
C ARG A 97 -0.90 1.49 -8.92
N GLY A 98 0.24 1.23 -8.30
CA GLY A 98 1.51 1.00 -8.99
C GLY A 98 1.58 -0.31 -9.81
N ARG A 99 0.53 -1.14 -9.81
CA ARG A 99 0.45 -2.37 -10.62
C ARG A 99 -0.17 -2.16 -11.99
N VAL A 100 -0.87 -1.06 -12.21
CA VAL A 100 -1.39 -0.65 -13.54
C VAL A 100 -0.57 0.50 -14.11
N GLY A 101 -0.69 0.74 -15.41
CA GLY A 101 0.01 1.85 -16.06
C GLY A 101 1.48 1.57 -16.38
N ARG A 102 1.89 0.32 -16.44
CA ARG A 102 3.25 -0.05 -16.80
C ARG A 102 3.46 -0.26 -18.31
N GLY A 103 2.39 -0.14 -19.07
CA GLY A 103 2.42 -0.16 -20.55
C GLY A 103 2.34 1.24 -21.13
N ASN A 104 2.30 1.32 -22.48
CA ASN A 104 2.20 2.59 -23.21
C ASN A 104 0.76 3.15 -23.28
N ALA A 105 -0.23 2.40 -22.79
CA ALA A 105 -1.63 2.81 -22.82
C ALA A 105 -2.01 3.65 -21.59
N GLN A 106 -2.94 4.59 -21.78
CA GLN A 106 -3.57 5.30 -20.66
C GLN A 106 -4.17 4.29 -19.68
N SER A 107 -3.94 4.49 -18.40
CA SER A 107 -4.39 3.57 -17.35
C SER A 107 -5.19 4.30 -16.28
N TYR A 108 -6.13 3.57 -15.70
CA TYR A 108 -7.05 4.07 -14.70
C TYR A 108 -7.05 3.19 -13.46
N CYS A 109 -7.01 3.82 -12.29
CA CYS A 109 -7.25 3.17 -11.00
C CYS A 109 -8.50 3.78 -10.37
N VAL A 110 -9.56 2.98 -10.28
CA VAL A 110 -10.87 3.39 -9.76
C VAL A 110 -11.01 2.87 -8.35
N LEU A 111 -11.27 3.76 -7.40
CA LEU A 111 -11.50 3.46 -6.00
C LEU A 111 -13.01 3.45 -5.75
N MET A 112 -13.57 2.28 -5.48
CA MET A 112 -14.97 2.11 -5.10
C MET A 112 -15.09 2.13 -3.58
N SER A 113 -16.06 2.85 -3.04
CA SER A 113 -16.28 2.95 -1.61
C SER A 113 -17.75 2.92 -1.23
N GLY A 114 -18.04 2.52 -0.02
CA GLY A 114 -19.38 2.62 0.53
C GLY A 114 -19.85 4.08 0.74
N ASN A 115 -21.14 4.27 0.92
CA ASN A 115 -21.74 5.61 1.08
C ASN A 115 -21.37 6.30 2.40
N LYS A 116 -20.96 5.54 3.41
CA LYS A 116 -20.63 6.05 4.75
C LYS A 116 -19.12 5.88 4.96
N LEU A 117 -18.37 6.96 4.80
CA LEU A 117 -16.95 7.00 5.07
C LEU A 117 -16.66 7.72 6.39
N SER A 118 -15.73 7.18 7.19
CA SER A 118 -15.14 7.94 8.28
C SER A 118 -14.32 9.11 7.72
N ALA A 119 -14.06 10.13 8.54
CA ALA A 119 -13.21 11.26 8.13
C ALA A 119 -11.81 10.79 7.71
N GLU A 120 -11.27 9.81 8.41
CA GLU A 120 -9.98 9.20 8.10
C GLU A 120 -9.98 8.47 6.75
N SER A 121 -10.99 7.62 6.51
CA SER A 121 -11.13 6.91 5.23
C SER A 121 -11.28 7.89 4.07
N ARG A 122 -12.05 8.96 4.25
CA ARG A 122 -12.19 10.02 3.25
C ARG A 122 -10.83 10.66 2.96
N THR A 123 -10.09 11.05 4.00
CA THR A 123 -8.74 11.65 3.83
C THR A 123 -7.80 10.71 3.09
N ARG A 124 -7.83 9.40 3.37
CA ARG A 124 -7.03 8.40 2.63
C ARG A 124 -7.37 8.36 1.15
N LEU A 125 -8.67 8.24 0.82
CA LEU A 125 -9.10 8.15 -0.57
C LEU A 125 -8.83 9.44 -1.33
N ASP A 126 -9.12 10.60 -0.73
CA ASP A 126 -8.83 11.92 -1.32
C ASP A 126 -7.33 12.10 -1.59
N THR A 127 -6.47 11.64 -0.67
CA THR A 127 -5.01 11.66 -0.87
C THR A 127 -4.61 10.82 -2.08
N MET A 128 -5.16 9.61 -2.21
CA MET A 128 -4.87 8.74 -3.35
C MET A 128 -5.31 9.31 -4.69
N VAL A 129 -6.39 10.10 -4.72
CA VAL A 129 -6.86 10.78 -5.94
C VAL A 129 -6.00 12.00 -6.26
N ARG A 130 -5.60 12.75 -5.23
CA ARG A 130 -4.91 14.05 -5.37
C ARG A 130 -3.45 13.91 -5.77
N THR A 131 -2.72 12.92 -5.23
CA THR A 131 -1.27 12.83 -5.43
C THR A 131 -0.80 11.46 -5.90
N HIS A 132 0.29 11.46 -6.66
CA HIS A 132 1.04 10.27 -7.04
C HIS A 132 2.38 10.16 -6.29
N ASP A 133 2.74 11.18 -5.52
CA ASP A 133 4.00 11.21 -4.77
C ASP A 133 3.93 10.24 -3.58
N GLY A 134 4.81 9.23 -3.61
CA GLY A 134 4.91 8.23 -2.56
C GLY A 134 5.33 8.81 -1.20
N PHE A 135 6.12 9.88 -1.19
CA PHE A 135 6.53 10.54 0.07
C PHE A 135 5.36 11.26 0.71
N GLU A 136 4.57 11.99 -0.06
CA GLU A 136 3.36 12.66 0.43
C GLU A 136 2.34 11.64 0.97
N ILE A 137 2.17 10.52 0.25
CA ILE A 137 1.30 9.42 0.69
C ILE A 137 1.78 8.83 2.01
N ALA A 138 3.08 8.58 2.15
CA ALA A 138 3.68 8.07 3.38
C ALA A 138 3.52 9.04 4.56
N GLU A 139 3.69 10.34 4.32
CA GLU A 139 3.49 11.38 5.33
C GLU A 139 2.03 11.42 5.84
N VAL A 140 1.07 11.35 4.93
CA VAL A 140 -0.36 11.31 5.29
C VAL A 140 -0.69 10.01 6.03
N ASP A 141 -0.17 8.85 5.58
CA ASP A 141 -0.37 7.56 6.25
C ASP A 141 0.15 7.60 7.69
N LEU A 142 1.34 8.17 7.88
CA LEU A 142 1.94 8.39 9.19
C LEU A 142 1.09 9.29 10.11
N ARG A 143 0.58 10.38 9.55
CA ARG A 143 -0.27 11.33 10.27
C ARG A 143 -1.60 10.71 10.70
N LEU A 144 -2.21 9.89 9.84
CA LEU A 144 -3.48 9.22 10.11
C LEU A 144 -3.36 8.10 11.15
N ARG A 145 -2.26 7.35 11.12
CA ARG A 145 -1.98 6.31 12.14
C ARG A 145 -1.68 6.89 13.51
N GLY A 146 -1.20 8.12 13.54
CA GLY A 146 -0.78 8.78 14.78
C GLY A 146 0.53 8.22 15.36
N PRO A 147 1.11 8.89 16.35
CA PRO A 147 2.38 8.49 16.96
C PRO A 147 2.32 7.15 17.74
N GLY A 148 1.13 6.66 18.06
CA GLY A 148 0.94 5.40 18.79
C GLY A 148 1.18 4.14 17.95
N ASP A 149 0.86 4.17 16.66
CA ASP A 149 1.01 3.02 15.76
C ASP A 149 2.44 2.90 15.17
N LEU A 150 3.20 3.97 15.18
CA LEU A 150 4.64 3.93 14.90
C LEU A 150 5.41 3.12 15.96
N MET A 151 4.83 2.98 17.12
CA MET A 151 5.33 2.17 18.22
C MET A 151 4.70 0.79 18.24
N GLY A 152 4.38 0.22 17.05
CA GLY A 152 3.79 -1.11 16.92
C GLY A 152 4.34 -2.05 17.97
N THR A 153 3.44 -2.53 18.84
CA THR A 153 3.62 -3.59 19.82
C THR A 153 5.06 -4.10 19.97
N GLN A 154 5.73 -3.58 21.01
CA GLN A 154 6.88 -4.21 21.67
C GLN A 154 7.80 -5.07 20.78
N GLN A 155 8.57 -4.42 19.91
CA GLN A 155 9.86 -4.98 19.57
C GLN A 155 10.94 -3.96 19.97
N SER A 156 11.56 -4.29 21.07
CA SER A 156 12.85 -3.82 21.62
C SER A 156 13.58 -2.76 20.76
N GLY A 157 13.61 -1.51 21.24
CA GLY A 157 14.48 -0.47 20.73
C GLY A 157 13.82 0.78 20.17
N ALA A 158 12.52 0.98 20.30
CA ALA A 158 11.91 2.25 19.94
C ALA A 158 12.50 3.37 20.81
N LEU A 159 13.22 4.28 20.15
CA LEU A 159 13.72 5.50 20.76
C LEU A 159 12.55 6.26 21.41
N GLN A 160 12.37 6.10 22.71
CA GLN A 160 11.50 6.95 23.51
C GLN A 160 12.17 8.32 23.61
N LEU A 161 11.87 9.18 22.64
CA LEU A 161 12.30 10.56 22.70
C LEU A 161 11.56 11.25 23.85
N LYS A 162 12.29 11.72 24.85
CA LYS A 162 11.71 12.31 26.09
C LYS A 162 10.92 13.58 25.83
N ILE A 163 11.28 14.36 24.81
CA ILE A 163 10.74 15.69 24.52
C ILE A 163 10.35 15.92 23.06
N ALA A 164 10.88 15.15 22.11
CA ALA A 164 10.61 15.35 20.69
C ALA A 164 9.48 14.42 20.18
N ASN A 165 8.66 14.95 19.29
CA ASN A 165 7.62 14.22 18.59
C ASN A 165 7.98 14.13 17.10
N LEU A 166 8.28 12.94 16.61
CA LEU A 166 8.73 12.71 15.21
C LEU A 166 7.76 13.25 14.15
N VAL A 167 6.48 13.38 14.47
CA VAL A 167 5.47 13.90 13.54
C VAL A 167 5.33 15.41 13.61
N LYS A 168 5.41 15.99 14.83
CA LYS A 168 5.26 17.44 15.03
C LYS A 168 6.53 18.21 14.78
N ASP A 169 7.68 17.57 15.02
CA ASP A 169 9.00 18.21 15.04
C ASP A 169 9.83 17.82 13.80
N GLN A 170 9.17 17.61 12.64
CA GLN A 170 9.84 17.19 11.40
C GLN A 170 10.95 18.15 10.96
N GLU A 171 10.73 19.47 11.09
CA GLU A 171 11.75 20.46 10.75
C GLU A 171 12.98 20.33 11.65
N VAL A 172 12.76 20.09 12.95
CA VAL A 172 13.83 19.88 13.93
C VAL A 172 14.57 18.57 13.63
N LEU A 173 13.85 17.52 13.27
CA LEU A 173 14.44 16.23 12.89
C LEU A 173 15.32 16.35 11.64
N PHE A 174 14.84 17.08 10.64
CA PHE A 174 15.61 17.34 9.41
C PHE A 174 16.88 18.16 9.69
N LEU A 175 16.77 19.17 10.55
CA LEU A 175 17.91 19.98 10.98
C LEU A 175 18.94 19.14 11.76
N ALA A 176 18.46 18.31 12.71
CA ALA A 176 19.29 17.43 13.50
C ALA A 176 20.03 16.41 12.64
N ARG A 177 19.35 15.83 11.64
CA ARG A 177 19.95 14.90 10.67
C ARG A 177 21.09 15.57 9.88
N ASN A 178 20.85 16.76 9.34
CA ASN A 178 21.84 17.50 8.56
C ASN A 178 23.07 17.83 9.42
N TRP A 179 22.87 18.18 10.68
CA TRP A 179 23.95 18.43 11.61
C TRP A 179 24.73 17.14 11.92
N ALA A 180 24.04 16.04 12.20
CA ALA A 180 24.68 14.75 12.42
C ALA A 180 25.52 14.31 11.22
N GLU A 181 24.99 14.41 10.00
CA GLU A 181 25.73 14.11 8.77
C GLU A 181 26.97 15.01 8.60
N SER A 182 26.83 16.31 8.91
CA SER A 182 27.96 17.25 8.84
C SER A 182 29.06 16.91 9.84
N ILE A 183 28.66 16.54 11.08
CA ILE A 183 29.62 16.16 12.14
C ILE A 183 30.33 14.87 11.77
N VAL A 184 29.59 13.82 11.38
CA VAL A 184 30.18 12.52 11.01
C VAL A 184 31.11 12.63 9.81
N ASN A 185 30.77 13.48 8.83
CA ASN A 185 31.65 13.70 7.66
C ASN A 185 32.96 14.43 8.01
N LYS A 186 32.96 15.31 9.03
CA LYS A 186 34.13 16.09 9.43
C LYS A 186 34.96 15.41 10.51
N ASP A 187 34.30 14.71 11.41
CA ASP A 187 34.90 14.06 12.58
C ASP A 187 34.23 12.70 12.84
N PRO A 188 34.51 11.69 11.98
CA PRO A 188 33.87 10.37 12.06
C PRO A 188 34.02 9.67 13.40
N ASP A 189 35.14 9.91 14.09
CA ASP A 189 35.47 9.29 15.37
C ASP A 189 35.09 10.16 16.58
N LEU A 190 34.47 11.31 16.35
CA LEU A 190 34.09 12.30 17.38
C LEU A 190 35.30 12.67 18.30
N GLN A 191 36.45 12.96 17.69
CA GLN A 191 37.68 13.27 18.44
C GLN A 191 37.82 14.75 18.77
N TRP A 192 37.08 15.64 18.09
CA TRP A 192 37.15 17.06 18.34
C TRP A 192 36.56 17.40 19.74
N PRO A 193 37.16 18.35 20.46
CA PRO A 193 36.71 18.72 21.82
C PRO A 193 35.24 19.06 21.87
N GLU A 194 34.72 19.76 20.87
CA GLU A 194 33.31 20.16 20.74
C GLU A 194 32.35 18.97 20.47
N HIS A 195 32.84 17.82 19.97
CA HIS A 195 32.04 16.66 19.69
C HIS A 195 32.14 15.55 20.76
N GLN A 196 33.06 15.68 21.71
CA GLN A 196 33.27 14.65 22.74
C GLN A 196 32.04 14.37 23.61
N SER A 197 31.20 15.38 23.85
CA SER A 197 29.95 15.21 24.61
C SER A 197 28.98 14.26 23.90
N LEU A 198 29.03 14.14 22.57
CA LEU A 198 28.18 13.22 21.81
C LEU A 198 28.60 11.76 22.02
N LYS A 199 29.87 11.50 22.32
CA LYS A 199 30.44 10.18 22.57
C LYS A 199 30.03 9.56 23.89
N THR A 200 29.66 10.37 24.87
CA THR A 200 29.29 9.95 26.25
C THR A 200 27.78 9.76 26.44
N THR A 201 26.98 10.04 25.42
CA THR A 201 25.50 9.96 25.51
C THR A 201 24.95 8.62 24.97
N TYR A 202 25.82 7.71 24.51
CA TYR A 202 25.49 6.36 24.07
C TYR A 202 26.00 5.32 25.04
#